data_770008c79a8372849d8bc5e3a652ef94
#
_entry.id   770008c79a8372849d8bc5e3a652ef94
#
_cell.length_a   1.000
_cell.length_b   1.000
_cell.length_c   1.000
_cell.angle_alpha   90.00
_cell.angle_beta   90.00
_cell.angle_gamma   90.00
#
_symmetry.space_group_name_H-M   'P 1'
#
loop_
_entity.id
_entity.type
_entity.pdbx_description
1 polymer ?
#
loop_
_entity_poly.entity_id
_entity_poly.type
_entity_poly.pdbx_seq_one_letter_code
_entity_poly.pdbx_strand_id
1 'polypeptide(L)'
;MIPIGLAAILWLELPAAKPILIPTSVVLTAPPKAVQAAKQPIPLTSPGIISVSSTSYCQSGIMADGQMTHMGAAAGNMWPLGTRLEILSGSHQGTSVTIEDRIGWGSQLDFFTWSCRAAIIYGREQIEVEVLER
;
A
#
# COMPACT_ATOMS: atom_id res chain seq x y z
N MET A 1 46.29 -55.23 -22.55
CA MET A 1 45.60 -54.88 -23.81
C MET A 1 44.16 -54.56 -23.53
N ILE A 2 43.81 -53.28 -23.56
CA ILE A 2 42.45 -52.75 -23.27
C ILE A 2 41.98 -52.15 -24.59
N PRO A 3 40.84 -52.57 -25.17
CA PRO A 3 40.33 -51.92 -26.38
C PRO A 3 39.59 -50.60 -26.02
N ILE A 4 39.98 -49.57 -26.75
CA ILE A 4 39.37 -48.24 -26.71
C ILE A 4 38.05 -48.28 -27.47
N GLY A 5 36.92 -48.13 -26.77
CA GLY A 5 35.63 -48.01 -27.38
C GLY A 5 35.43 -46.59 -27.96
N LEU A 6 35.17 -46.50 -29.27
CA LEU A 6 34.75 -45.28 -29.94
C LEU A 6 33.31 -44.90 -29.49
N ALA A 7 33.17 -43.78 -28.81
CA ALA A 7 31.86 -43.17 -28.57
C ALA A 7 31.46 -42.34 -29.79
N ALA A 8 30.43 -42.78 -30.50
CA ALA A 8 29.79 -42.01 -31.57
C ALA A 8 28.99 -40.87 -30.99
N ILE A 9 29.40 -39.64 -31.27
CA ILE A 9 28.63 -38.42 -30.90
C ILE A 9 27.51 -38.24 -31.94
N LEU A 10 26.30 -38.48 -31.49
CA LEU A 10 25.10 -38.22 -32.27
C LEU A 10 24.79 -36.71 -32.24
N TRP A 11 25.00 -36.06 -33.39
CA TRP A 11 24.59 -34.66 -33.56
C TRP A 11 23.09 -34.62 -33.75
N LEU A 12 22.39 -34.07 -32.75
CA LEU A 12 20.95 -33.77 -32.82
C LEU A 12 20.81 -32.42 -33.53
N GLU A 13 20.40 -32.45 -34.79
CA GLU A 13 20.06 -31.21 -35.54
C GLU A 13 18.78 -30.63 -34.98
N LEU A 14 18.87 -29.44 -34.38
CA LEU A 14 17.68 -28.63 -34.01
C LEU A 14 17.07 -28.03 -35.27
N PRO A 15 15.73 -28.08 -35.43
CA PRO A 15 15.07 -27.44 -36.55
C PRO A 15 15.18 -25.90 -36.42
N ALA A 16 15.61 -25.28 -37.52
CA ALA A 16 15.71 -23.82 -37.64
C ALA A 16 14.38 -23.14 -37.37
N ALA A 17 14.34 -22.26 -36.34
CA ALA A 17 13.20 -21.44 -36.04
C ALA A 17 12.92 -20.47 -37.19
N LYS A 18 11.70 -20.48 -37.72
CA LYS A 18 11.24 -19.52 -38.73
C LYS A 18 11.22 -18.11 -38.16
N PRO A 19 11.72 -17.09 -38.86
CA PRO A 19 11.63 -15.72 -38.43
C PRO A 19 10.16 -15.25 -38.36
N ILE A 20 9.71 -14.86 -37.17
CA ILE A 20 8.43 -14.20 -37.00
C ILE A 20 8.59 -12.76 -37.46
N LEU A 21 7.94 -12.41 -38.57
CA LEU A 21 7.81 -11.04 -39.03
C LEU A 21 6.88 -10.29 -38.07
N ILE A 22 7.45 -9.45 -37.21
CA ILE A 22 6.71 -8.53 -36.35
C ILE A 22 6.34 -7.33 -37.21
N PRO A 23 5.05 -6.98 -37.38
CA PRO A 23 4.68 -5.77 -38.11
C PRO A 23 5.12 -4.55 -37.29
N THR A 24 6.06 -3.79 -37.83
CA THR A 24 6.52 -2.52 -37.28
C THR A 24 5.46 -1.45 -37.57
N SER A 25 4.51 -1.29 -36.68
CA SER A 25 3.66 -0.11 -36.60
C SER A 25 3.26 0.11 -35.15
N VAL A 26 4.24 0.48 -34.33
CA VAL A 26 3.98 1.07 -33.02
C VAL A 26 3.74 2.56 -33.27
N VAL A 27 2.47 2.93 -33.37
CA VAL A 27 2.04 4.33 -33.24
C VAL A 27 2.38 4.73 -31.79
N LEU A 28 3.42 5.54 -31.60
CA LEU A 28 3.69 6.19 -30.32
C LEU A 28 2.56 7.22 -30.09
N THR A 29 1.49 6.77 -29.48
CA THR A 29 0.57 7.68 -28.81
C THR A 29 1.27 8.20 -27.55
N ALA A 30 1.46 9.52 -27.52
CA ALA A 30 1.99 10.21 -26.34
C ALA A 30 1.22 9.77 -25.09
N PRO A 31 1.89 9.57 -23.92
CA PRO A 31 1.20 9.20 -22.70
C PRO A 31 0.14 10.26 -22.37
N PRO A 32 -1.07 9.86 -21.96
CA PRO A 32 -2.06 10.82 -21.53
C PRO A 32 -1.47 11.60 -20.37
N LYS A 33 -1.45 12.94 -20.51
CA LYS A 33 -1.09 13.88 -19.48
C LYS A 33 -1.77 13.41 -18.19
N ALA A 34 -0.98 13.05 -17.17
CA ALA A 34 -1.50 12.64 -15.88
C ALA A 34 -2.44 13.73 -15.40
N VAL A 35 -3.73 13.45 -15.46
CA VAL A 35 -4.75 14.28 -14.81
C VAL A 35 -4.44 14.10 -13.32
N GLN A 36 -3.81 15.13 -12.72
CA GLN A 36 -3.74 15.25 -11.29
C GLN A 36 -5.19 15.20 -10.81
N ALA A 37 -5.56 14.06 -10.21
CA ALA A 37 -6.82 13.93 -9.53
C ALA A 37 -6.84 15.03 -8.47
N ALA A 38 -7.56 16.09 -8.72
CA ALA A 38 -7.80 17.15 -7.77
C ALA A 38 -8.34 16.46 -6.52
N LYS A 39 -7.61 16.61 -5.40
CA LYS A 39 -7.98 16.14 -4.08
C LYS A 39 -9.31 16.81 -3.73
N GLN A 40 -10.42 16.18 -4.09
CA GLN A 40 -11.74 16.70 -3.73
C GLN A 40 -11.88 16.59 -2.22
N PRO A 41 -12.20 17.70 -1.54
CA PRO A 41 -12.57 17.63 -0.13
C PRO A 41 -13.83 16.77 -0.03
N ILE A 42 -13.76 15.65 0.68
CA ILE A 42 -14.90 14.79 0.94
C ILE A 42 -15.90 15.61 1.78
N PRO A 43 -17.16 15.78 1.32
CA PRO A 43 -18.15 16.50 2.11
C PRO A 43 -18.44 15.71 3.39
N LEU A 44 -18.13 16.30 4.52
CA LEU A 44 -18.23 15.73 5.87
C LEU A 44 -19.66 15.85 6.42
N THR A 45 -20.67 15.33 5.73
CA THR A 45 -22.07 15.50 6.10
C THR A 45 -22.91 14.21 6.09
N SER A 46 -22.29 13.05 6.28
CA SER A 46 -23.03 11.83 6.62
C SER A 46 -22.17 10.93 7.48
N PRO A 47 -22.69 10.28 8.52
CA PRO A 47 -22.02 9.15 9.13
C PRO A 47 -21.95 8.07 8.05
N GLY A 48 -20.82 7.98 7.38
CA GLY A 48 -20.61 7.07 6.27
C GLY A 48 -19.40 6.19 6.53
N ILE A 49 -19.56 4.91 6.24
CA ILE A 49 -18.45 3.96 6.24
C ILE A 49 -17.54 4.30 5.06
N ILE A 50 -16.25 4.46 5.33
CA ILE A 50 -15.23 4.81 4.33
C ILE A 50 -14.19 3.68 4.31
N SER A 51 -13.90 3.17 3.10
CA SER A 51 -12.80 2.20 2.91
C SER A 51 -11.49 2.94 2.71
N VAL A 52 -10.48 2.60 3.50
CA VAL A 52 -9.16 3.25 3.50
C VAL A 52 -8.02 2.24 3.57
N SER A 53 -6.89 2.58 2.96
CA SER A 53 -5.64 1.85 3.11
C SER A 53 -4.98 2.24 4.44
N SER A 54 -4.69 1.26 5.28
CA SER A 54 -4.04 1.48 6.57
C SER A 54 -2.68 0.79 6.67
N THR A 55 -1.81 1.38 7.48
CA THR A 55 -0.51 0.85 7.90
C THR A 55 -0.32 1.05 9.40
N SER A 56 0.82 0.65 9.95
CA SER A 56 1.17 0.88 11.34
C SER A 56 2.62 1.33 11.46
N TYR A 57 2.91 2.21 12.41
CA TYR A 57 4.26 2.73 12.69
C TYR A 57 4.60 2.62 14.18
N CYS A 58 5.89 2.69 14.50
CA CYS A 58 6.41 2.51 15.87
C CYS A 58 7.39 3.60 16.32
N GLN A 59 7.62 4.62 15.48
CA GLN A 59 8.51 5.72 15.87
C GLN A 59 7.83 6.60 16.90
N SER A 60 8.48 6.77 18.06
CA SER A 60 8.04 7.70 19.07
C SER A 60 8.50 9.12 18.74
N GLY A 61 7.64 10.11 18.95
CA GLY A 61 7.94 11.51 18.65
C GLY A 61 6.77 12.43 19.04
N ILE A 62 6.94 13.70 18.72
CA ILE A 62 5.89 14.71 18.85
C ILE A 62 5.02 14.62 17.59
N MET A 63 3.73 14.42 17.77
CA MET A 63 2.71 14.38 16.71
C MET A 63 2.32 15.80 16.26
N ALA A 64 1.50 15.88 15.21
CA ALA A 64 1.07 17.15 14.65
C ALA A 64 0.16 17.97 15.59
N ASP A 65 -0.46 17.34 16.56
CA ASP A 65 -1.24 18.00 17.63
C ASP A 65 -0.36 18.52 18.79
N GLY A 66 0.96 18.23 18.78
CA GLY A 66 1.93 18.62 19.79
C GLY A 66 2.11 17.63 20.95
N GLN A 67 1.40 16.53 20.97
CA GLN A 67 1.54 15.47 21.97
C GLN A 67 2.56 14.40 21.58
N MET A 68 3.02 13.66 22.57
CA MET A 68 3.87 12.45 22.32
C MET A 68 2.99 11.31 21.78
N THR A 69 3.55 10.51 20.88
CA THR A 69 2.90 9.31 20.36
C THR A 69 2.42 8.38 21.47
N HIS A 70 1.21 7.85 21.34
CA HIS A 70 0.60 6.92 22.29
C HIS A 70 -0.37 5.96 21.59
N MET A 71 -0.77 4.88 22.28
CA MET A 71 -1.77 3.95 21.76
C MET A 71 -3.13 4.65 21.60
N GLY A 72 -3.80 4.39 20.48
CA GLY A 72 -5.05 5.05 20.11
C GLY A 72 -4.85 6.28 19.25
N ALA A 73 -3.62 6.80 19.12
CA ALA A 73 -3.30 7.83 18.16
C ALA A 73 -3.15 7.25 16.75
N ALA A 74 -3.59 8.00 15.76
CA ALA A 74 -3.40 7.68 14.36
C ALA A 74 -2.98 8.91 13.56
N ALA A 75 -2.17 8.69 12.52
CA ALA A 75 -1.85 9.70 11.54
C ALA A 75 -2.78 9.59 10.33
N GLY A 76 -3.26 10.72 9.83
CA GLY A 76 -4.15 10.76 8.67
C GLY A 76 -4.29 12.16 8.10
N ASN A 77 -4.43 12.24 6.76
CA ASN A 77 -4.59 13.51 6.05
C ASN A 77 -6.02 13.75 5.54
N MET A 78 -6.89 12.74 5.64
CA MET A 78 -8.27 12.82 5.17
C MET A 78 -9.19 13.57 6.14
N TRP A 79 -8.85 13.59 7.43
CA TRP A 79 -9.64 14.15 8.50
C TRP A 79 -8.89 15.27 9.23
N PRO A 80 -9.59 16.23 9.84
CA PRO A 80 -9.01 17.18 10.80
C PRO A 80 -8.32 16.45 11.97
N LEU A 81 -7.35 17.11 12.64
CA LEU A 81 -6.85 16.65 13.94
C LEU A 81 -7.98 16.64 14.95
N GLY A 82 -7.98 15.68 15.87
CA GLY A 82 -9.02 15.45 16.85
C GLY A 82 -10.21 14.63 16.36
N THR A 83 -10.29 14.31 15.05
CA THR A 83 -11.36 13.43 14.54
C THR A 83 -11.21 12.04 15.12
N ARG A 84 -12.28 11.49 15.67
CA ARG A 84 -12.33 10.14 16.20
C ARG A 84 -12.97 9.18 15.20
N LEU A 85 -12.31 8.07 14.94
CA LEU A 85 -12.74 7.02 14.02
C LEU A 85 -12.98 5.71 14.76
N GLU A 86 -14.01 4.98 14.37
CA GLU A 86 -14.19 3.57 14.71
C GLU A 86 -13.71 2.70 13.55
N ILE A 87 -12.97 1.63 13.87
CA ILE A 87 -12.46 0.67 12.90
C ILE A 87 -13.46 -0.48 12.80
N LEU A 88 -14.08 -0.61 11.63
CA LEU A 88 -15.17 -1.57 11.40
C LEU A 88 -14.70 -2.91 10.84
N SER A 89 -13.47 -2.97 10.29
CA SER A 89 -12.92 -4.21 9.72
C SER A 89 -11.41 -4.27 9.86
N GLY A 90 -10.81 -5.43 9.54
CA GLY A 90 -9.36 -5.66 9.60
C GLY A 90 -8.85 -6.02 10.99
N SER A 91 -7.53 -6.02 11.16
CA SER A 91 -6.85 -6.48 12.38
C SER A 91 -7.13 -5.62 13.62
N HIS A 92 -7.60 -4.39 13.45
CA HIS A 92 -7.97 -3.45 14.53
C HIS A 92 -9.48 -3.29 14.69
N GLN A 93 -10.29 -4.18 14.12
CA GLN A 93 -11.75 -4.12 14.22
C GLN A 93 -12.23 -3.96 15.66
N GLY A 94 -13.22 -3.09 15.84
CA GLY A 94 -13.84 -2.79 17.16
C GLY A 94 -13.01 -1.87 18.04
N THR A 95 -11.93 -1.28 17.54
CA THR A 95 -11.16 -0.24 18.24
C THR A 95 -11.51 1.14 17.72
N SER A 96 -11.33 2.17 18.56
CA SER A 96 -11.40 3.57 18.14
C SER A 96 -10.03 4.21 18.18
N VAL A 97 -9.77 5.12 17.24
CA VAL A 97 -8.54 5.90 17.17
C VAL A 97 -8.86 7.38 16.98
N THR A 98 -7.95 8.25 17.40
CA THR A 98 -8.03 9.69 17.18
C THR A 98 -6.97 10.13 16.19
N ILE A 99 -7.33 10.99 15.25
CA ILE A 99 -6.37 11.59 14.31
C ILE A 99 -5.60 12.69 15.03
N GLU A 100 -4.35 12.42 15.36
CA GLU A 100 -3.47 13.31 16.12
C GLU A 100 -2.20 13.67 15.38
N ASP A 101 -1.94 12.97 14.25
CA ASP A 101 -0.76 13.18 13.45
C ASP A 101 -1.06 13.25 11.95
N ARG A 102 -0.02 13.57 11.17
CA ARG A 102 -0.09 13.67 9.71
C ARG A 102 0.82 12.66 9.04
N ILE A 103 0.33 12.06 7.97
CA ILE A 103 1.11 11.15 7.12
C ILE A 103 1.84 11.98 6.07
N GLY A 104 3.15 11.75 5.91
CA GLY A 104 3.92 12.39 4.87
C GLY A 104 3.51 11.93 3.46
N TRP A 105 3.36 10.61 3.28
CA TRP A 105 2.95 9.98 2.02
C TRP A 105 2.60 8.51 2.25
N GLY A 106 1.91 7.89 1.30
CA GLY A 106 1.65 6.44 1.29
C GLY A 106 0.24 6.05 1.66
N SER A 107 0.00 5.56 2.89
CA SER A 107 -1.33 5.12 3.35
C SER A 107 -2.27 6.31 3.64
N GLN A 108 -3.55 6.01 3.81
CA GLN A 108 -4.56 7.00 4.17
C GLN A 108 -4.72 7.12 5.69
N LEU A 109 -4.41 6.04 6.41
CA LEU A 109 -4.47 5.95 7.87
C LEU A 109 -3.27 5.14 8.37
N ASP A 110 -2.59 5.61 9.43
CA ASP A 110 -1.40 4.97 9.98
C ASP A 110 -1.51 4.91 11.51
N PHE A 111 -1.52 3.69 12.06
CA PHE A 111 -1.75 3.45 13.48
C PHE A 111 -0.44 3.44 14.27
N PHE A 112 -0.40 4.14 15.41
CA PHE A 112 0.74 4.00 16.31
C PHE A 112 0.71 2.69 17.07
N THR A 113 1.87 2.03 17.17
CA THR A 113 2.11 0.87 18.04
C THR A 113 3.49 0.95 18.68
N TRP A 114 3.62 0.50 19.93
CA TRP A 114 4.93 0.46 20.61
C TRP A 114 5.90 -0.57 20.01
N SER A 115 5.41 -1.54 19.27
CA SER A 115 6.21 -2.63 18.73
C SER A 115 6.46 -2.48 17.24
N CYS A 116 7.70 -2.19 16.85
CA CYS A 116 8.10 -2.17 15.44
C CYS A 116 7.88 -3.53 14.75
N ARG A 117 8.02 -4.63 15.49
CA ARG A 117 7.70 -5.96 14.97
C ARG A 117 6.20 -6.10 14.66
N ALA A 118 5.33 -5.58 15.54
CA ALA A 118 3.89 -5.58 15.32
C ALA A 118 3.52 -4.71 14.10
N ALA A 119 4.13 -3.55 13.93
CA ALA A 119 3.95 -2.69 12.78
C ALA A 119 4.33 -3.39 11.45
N ILE A 120 5.46 -4.12 11.43
CA ILE A 120 5.90 -4.88 10.26
C ILE A 120 4.93 -6.03 9.95
N ILE A 121 4.46 -6.75 10.98
CA ILE A 121 3.51 -7.87 10.82
C ILE A 121 2.16 -7.36 10.32
N TYR A 122 1.70 -6.21 10.81
CA TYR A 122 0.48 -5.58 10.34
C TYR A 122 0.55 -5.27 8.84
N GLY A 123 1.68 -4.73 8.37
CA GLY A 123 1.92 -4.42 6.97
C GLY A 123 0.94 -3.36 6.45
N ARG A 124 0.14 -3.72 5.43
CA ARG A 124 -0.87 -2.86 4.83
C ARG A 124 -2.19 -3.62 4.70
N GLU A 125 -3.26 -3.03 5.20
CA GLU A 125 -4.62 -3.57 5.10
C GLU A 125 -5.55 -2.55 4.45
N GLN A 126 -6.61 -3.05 3.80
CA GLN A 126 -7.77 -2.27 3.42
C GLN A 126 -8.82 -2.45 4.50
N ILE A 127 -9.21 -1.36 5.14
CA ILE A 127 -10.14 -1.38 6.27
C ILE A 127 -11.32 -0.44 6.03
N GLU A 128 -12.40 -0.66 6.75
CA GLU A 128 -13.56 0.23 6.81
C GLU A 128 -13.53 1.01 8.13
N VAL A 129 -13.79 2.29 8.04
CA VAL A 129 -13.84 3.20 9.19
C VAL A 129 -15.10 4.04 9.17
N GLU A 130 -15.59 4.40 10.35
CA GLU A 130 -16.69 5.34 10.55
C GLU A 130 -16.22 6.54 11.39
N VAL A 131 -16.66 7.74 11.02
CA VAL A 131 -16.38 8.95 11.80
C VAL A 131 -17.38 9.03 12.95
N LEU A 132 -16.90 8.95 14.20
CA LEU A 132 -17.72 9.04 15.38
C LEU A 132 -17.99 10.50 15.78
N GLU A 133 -16.94 11.30 15.85
CA GLU A 133 -17.01 12.71 16.27
C GLU A 133 -15.80 13.51 15.76
N ARG A 134 -15.90 14.82 15.83
CA ARG A 134 -14.85 15.79 15.46
C ARG A 134 -14.52 16.68 16.64
#